data_36924a992e27fea183d718d6e54b61e3
#
_entry.id   36924a992e27fea183d718d6e54b61e3
#
_cell.length_a   1.000
_cell.length_b   1.000
_cell.length_c   1.000
_cell.angle_alpha   90.00
_cell.angle_beta   90.00
_cell.angle_gamma   90.00
#
_symmetry.space_group_name_H-M   'P 1'
#
loop_
_entity.id
_entity.type
_entity.pdbx_description
1 polymer ?
#
loop_
_entity_poly.entity_id
_entity_poly.type
_entity_poly.pdbx_seq_one_letter_code
_entity_poly.pdbx_strand_id
1 'polypeptide(L)'
;MNNLFFIAFAHLSLSLGLAAKAPPPELTQDFWNDPAFVRGFMGDYGFRSEVEPRIDKSEQFILREVVAKAENQLEDAVVYLEEKIKPKTSAALDFALGTMYYQLGRLTRSEQTYEKALVKFPSFLRARKNLGFVQLSLGKLDGASQNLAKAISLGEADGISYVALGYCHLSLGRVVSAENAYRMGILLHPQSLDARNGLVNCLLTTNRYSEALALLDELLETKPNDLFCHKARASALQGLGREQDAVIALETLRRMNKLDAAGTLSLGDLYHNLGLNELSLASYQQALAKKQKLSLSRYARAAKALINRGSYGAGFKYLEEIQKTFGNGYSKDDEREIRMLQAEVRIATGKREEAAKIIEEVIQKHPLDGEALLLSARLATEKLDYARAALRFERAAKLPEFEVTALIDHARMLVGAKDYQQASDLLERAQILSPQPRVARYLKAINNLNLSARKSL
;
A
#
# COMPACT_ATOMS: atom_id res chain seq x y z
N MET A 1 -35.50 38.85 -1.83
CA MET A 1 -34.74 38.56 -3.06
C MET A 1 -33.59 37.61 -2.65
N ASN A 2 -33.75 36.34 -3.00
CA ASN A 2 -32.90 35.23 -2.58
C ASN A 2 -31.61 35.26 -3.38
N ASN A 3 -30.48 35.51 -2.72
CA ASN A 3 -29.18 35.25 -3.30
C ASN A 3 -28.70 33.84 -2.87
N LEU A 4 -28.94 32.90 -3.76
CA LEU A 4 -28.29 31.58 -3.78
C LEU A 4 -26.79 31.77 -4.07
N PHE A 5 -25.96 31.69 -3.04
CA PHE A 5 -24.53 31.50 -3.22
C PHE A 5 -24.26 30.03 -3.62
N PHE A 6 -24.16 29.82 -4.91
CA PHE A 6 -23.57 28.58 -5.46
C PHE A 6 -22.11 28.52 -5.02
N ILE A 7 -21.82 27.67 -4.05
CA ILE A 7 -20.48 27.16 -3.80
C ILE A 7 -20.18 26.21 -4.96
N ALA A 8 -19.53 26.73 -6.00
CA ALA A 8 -18.94 25.91 -7.03
C ALA A 8 -17.76 25.15 -6.40
N PHE A 9 -18.03 23.97 -5.87
CA PHE A 9 -16.98 22.97 -5.68
C PHE A 9 -16.40 22.71 -7.06
N ALA A 10 -15.16 23.18 -7.26
CA ALA A 10 -14.35 22.72 -8.36
C ALA A 10 -14.35 21.20 -8.27
N HIS A 11 -14.97 20.54 -9.25
CA HIS A 11 -14.66 19.15 -9.55
C HIS A 11 -13.17 19.10 -9.89
N LEU A 12 -12.35 19.00 -8.84
CA LEU A 12 -11.08 18.36 -8.98
C LEU A 12 -11.48 16.93 -9.32
N SER A 13 -11.33 16.54 -10.59
CA SER A 13 -11.24 15.16 -10.99
C SER A 13 -10.30 14.53 -9.97
N LEU A 14 -10.86 13.79 -9.01
CA LEU A 14 -10.10 12.82 -8.27
C LEU A 14 -9.53 11.88 -9.34
N SER A 15 -8.36 12.24 -9.86
CA SER A 15 -7.43 11.26 -10.37
C SER A 15 -7.44 10.17 -9.31
N LEU A 16 -7.92 9.01 -9.74
CA LEU A 16 -7.83 7.74 -9.03
C LEU A 16 -6.67 7.81 -8.05
N GLY A 17 -6.98 7.97 -6.76
CA GLY A 17 -5.98 7.80 -5.74
C GLY A 17 -5.36 6.45 -6.05
N LEU A 18 -4.07 6.47 -6.35
CA LEU A 18 -3.25 5.29 -6.44
C LEU A 18 -3.66 4.42 -5.27
N ALA A 19 -4.45 3.38 -5.55
CA ALA A 19 -4.68 2.31 -4.60
C ALA A 19 -3.27 1.97 -4.12
N ALA A 20 -3.00 2.20 -2.85
CA ALA A 20 -1.71 1.85 -2.28
C ALA A 20 -1.46 0.43 -2.78
N LYS A 21 -0.43 0.25 -3.62
CA LYS A 21 -0.14 -1.04 -4.26
C LYS A 21 -0.22 -2.07 -3.16
N ALA A 22 -1.24 -2.92 -3.22
CA ALA A 22 -1.32 -4.02 -2.27
C ALA A 22 0.01 -4.76 -2.37
N PRO A 23 0.66 -5.10 -1.26
CA PRO A 23 1.87 -5.88 -1.32
C PRO A 23 1.57 -7.14 -2.14
N PRO A 24 2.51 -7.63 -2.96
CA PRO A 24 2.33 -8.88 -3.68
C PRO A 24 1.90 -9.95 -2.68
N PRO A 25 1.02 -10.88 -3.06
CA PRO A 25 0.67 -11.98 -2.17
C PRO A 25 1.95 -12.70 -1.78
N GLU A 26 2.08 -12.98 -0.49
CA GLU A 26 3.19 -13.78 0.02
C GLU A 26 3.22 -15.13 -0.71
N LEU A 27 4.41 -15.67 -0.93
CA LEU A 27 4.56 -17.01 -1.46
C LEU A 27 3.85 -18.00 -0.52
N THR A 28 3.04 -18.88 -1.08
CA THR A 28 2.20 -19.77 -0.29
C THR A 28 3.01 -20.83 0.46
N GLN A 29 2.42 -21.47 1.48
CA GLN A 29 3.04 -22.64 2.12
C GLN A 29 3.25 -23.78 1.10
N ASP A 30 2.38 -23.88 0.09
CA ASP A 30 2.52 -24.86 -0.98
C ASP A 30 3.80 -24.64 -1.79
N PHE A 31 4.24 -23.39 -2.00
CA PHE A 31 5.51 -23.08 -2.63
C PHE A 31 6.70 -23.62 -1.84
N TRP A 32 6.73 -23.38 -0.51
CA TRP A 32 7.84 -23.85 0.35
C TRP A 32 7.83 -25.33 0.59
N ASN A 33 6.68 -25.99 0.51
CA ASN A 33 6.49 -27.43 0.68
C ASN A 33 6.49 -28.19 -0.66
N ASP A 34 6.68 -27.50 -1.81
CA ASP A 34 6.72 -28.15 -3.11
C ASP A 34 7.83 -29.23 -3.13
N PRO A 35 7.51 -30.49 -3.46
CA PRO A 35 8.50 -31.56 -3.51
C PRO A 35 9.67 -31.26 -4.46
N ALA A 36 9.45 -30.49 -5.52
CA ALA A 36 10.51 -30.08 -6.43
C ALA A 36 11.41 -29.01 -5.78
N PHE A 37 10.83 -28.07 -5.01
CA PHE A 37 11.61 -27.13 -4.21
C PHE A 37 12.46 -27.87 -3.18
N VAL A 38 11.85 -28.73 -2.36
CA VAL A 38 12.56 -29.48 -1.30
C VAL A 38 13.67 -30.33 -1.88
N ARG A 39 13.42 -31.13 -2.94
CA ARG A 39 14.45 -31.91 -3.62
C ARG A 39 15.55 -31.02 -4.23
N GLY A 40 15.19 -29.95 -4.90
CA GLY A 40 16.14 -29.03 -5.53
C GLY A 40 16.97 -28.26 -4.53
N PHE A 41 16.41 -27.93 -3.34
CA PHE A 41 17.13 -27.28 -2.26
C PHE A 41 18.09 -28.24 -1.53
N MET A 42 17.65 -29.45 -1.25
CA MET A 42 18.45 -30.49 -0.56
C MET A 42 19.45 -31.19 -1.49
N GLY A 43 19.13 -31.31 -2.74
CA GLY A 43 19.88 -31.69 -3.94
C GLY A 43 20.86 -32.85 -3.94
N ASP A 44 20.76 -33.69 -4.99
CA ASP A 44 21.82 -34.62 -5.33
C ASP A 44 23.03 -33.91 -5.98
N TYR A 45 24.24 -34.31 -5.61
CA TYR A 45 25.48 -33.80 -6.22
C TYR A 45 25.61 -34.30 -7.66
N GLY A 46 25.19 -33.49 -8.62
CA GLY A 46 25.42 -33.75 -10.05
C GLY A 46 26.75 -33.13 -10.51
N PHE A 47 27.51 -33.87 -11.33
CA PHE A 47 28.82 -33.43 -11.81
C PHE A 47 28.70 -32.43 -12.99
N ARG A 48 28.56 -31.14 -12.69
CA ARG A 48 28.89 -30.08 -13.64
C ARG A 48 30.12 -29.32 -13.12
N SER A 49 31.31 -29.72 -13.53
CA SER A 49 32.58 -29.23 -12.99
C SER A 49 32.82 -27.72 -13.11
N GLU A 50 32.04 -27.03 -13.90
CA GLU A 50 32.10 -25.55 -14.09
C GLU A 50 31.30 -24.77 -13.04
N VAL A 51 30.26 -25.38 -12.52
CA VAL A 51 29.29 -24.74 -11.58
C VAL A 51 29.16 -25.47 -10.25
N GLU A 52 29.92 -26.52 -10.04
CA GLU A 52 29.98 -27.33 -8.82
C GLU A 52 31.43 -27.50 -8.34
N PRO A 53 31.72 -27.31 -7.04
CA PRO A 53 33.08 -27.50 -6.51
C PRO A 53 33.47 -28.97 -6.51
N ARG A 54 34.75 -29.24 -6.80
CA ARG A 54 35.31 -30.59 -6.68
C ARG A 54 35.44 -30.97 -5.23
N ILE A 55 35.27 -32.28 -4.95
CA ILE A 55 35.37 -32.89 -3.63
C ILE A 55 36.45 -33.98 -3.72
N ASP A 56 37.42 -33.96 -2.84
CA ASP A 56 38.42 -35.02 -2.75
C ASP A 56 37.92 -36.22 -1.95
N LYS A 57 38.72 -37.31 -1.90
CA LYS A 57 38.33 -38.54 -1.19
C LYS A 57 38.13 -38.34 0.32
N SER A 58 38.91 -37.46 0.94
CA SER A 58 38.80 -37.17 2.37
C SER A 58 37.53 -36.40 2.67
N GLU A 59 37.17 -35.45 1.82
CA GLU A 59 35.93 -34.67 1.93
C GLU A 59 34.67 -35.52 1.64
N GLN A 60 34.77 -36.49 0.69
CA GLN A 60 33.73 -37.49 0.48
C GLN A 60 33.47 -38.34 1.74
N PHE A 61 34.55 -38.72 2.45
CA PHE A 61 34.39 -39.41 3.73
C PHE A 61 33.69 -38.54 4.77
N ILE A 62 34.13 -37.27 4.91
CA ILE A 62 33.50 -36.32 5.82
C ILE A 62 31.99 -36.21 5.52
N LEU A 63 31.59 -36.04 4.26
CA LEU A 63 30.17 -35.92 3.88
C LEU A 63 29.35 -37.19 4.17
N ARG A 64 29.96 -38.40 4.03
CA ARG A 64 29.28 -39.64 4.42
C ARG A 64 29.02 -39.70 5.93
N GLU A 65 30.02 -39.34 6.73
CA GLU A 65 29.88 -39.25 8.19
C GLU A 65 28.83 -38.22 8.60
N VAL A 66 28.75 -37.08 7.90
CA VAL A 66 27.71 -36.04 8.08
C VAL A 66 26.33 -36.62 7.85
N VAL A 67 26.12 -37.36 6.75
CA VAL A 67 24.84 -38.01 6.46
C VAL A 67 24.46 -39.00 7.56
N ALA A 68 25.37 -39.89 7.95
CA ALA A 68 25.13 -40.88 9.00
C ALA A 68 24.79 -40.23 10.36
N LYS A 69 25.41 -39.09 10.69
CA LYS A 69 25.09 -38.33 11.91
C LYS A 69 23.76 -37.61 11.80
N ALA A 70 23.45 -37.02 10.65
CA ALA A 70 22.21 -36.28 10.41
C ALA A 70 20.96 -37.20 10.46
N GLU A 71 21.10 -38.48 10.09
CA GLU A 71 20.02 -39.46 10.25
C GLU A 71 19.62 -39.68 11.72
N ASN A 72 20.58 -39.55 12.66
CA ASN A 72 20.33 -39.67 14.10
C ASN A 72 19.94 -38.30 14.71
N GLN A 73 20.80 -37.31 14.53
CA GLN A 73 20.60 -35.98 15.10
C GLN A 73 21.31 -34.92 14.26
N LEU A 74 20.53 -33.97 13.70
CA LEU A 74 21.05 -32.96 12.77
C LEU A 74 22.07 -32.01 13.44
N GLU A 75 21.89 -31.70 14.71
CA GLU A 75 22.82 -30.90 15.51
C GLU A 75 24.21 -31.52 15.59
N ASP A 76 24.32 -32.84 15.78
CA ASP A 76 25.62 -33.55 15.86
C ASP A 76 26.36 -33.50 14.51
N ALA A 77 25.60 -33.59 13.43
CA ALA A 77 26.14 -33.42 12.08
C ALA A 77 26.68 -32.01 11.84
N VAL A 78 25.99 -31.00 12.33
CA VAL A 78 26.42 -29.58 12.28
C VAL A 78 27.74 -29.41 13.04
N VAL A 79 27.79 -29.83 14.31
CA VAL A 79 29.01 -29.71 15.15
C VAL A 79 30.17 -30.41 14.49
N TYR A 80 29.98 -31.66 14.02
CA TYR A 80 31.01 -32.40 13.33
C TYR A 80 31.53 -31.68 12.09
N LEU A 81 30.64 -31.11 11.26
CA LEU A 81 31.03 -30.44 10.03
C LEU A 81 31.72 -29.09 10.29
N GLU A 82 31.29 -28.34 11.30
CA GLU A 82 31.98 -27.12 11.74
C GLU A 82 33.45 -27.36 12.09
N GLU A 83 33.77 -28.47 12.77
CA GLU A 83 35.15 -28.84 13.12
C GLU A 83 36.01 -29.21 11.90
N LYS A 84 35.39 -29.77 10.85
CA LYS A 84 36.07 -30.25 9.63
C LYS A 84 36.28 -29.14 8.60
N ILE A 85 35.46 -28.10 8.58
CA ILE A 85 35.60 -26.99 7.62
C ILE A 85 36.83 -26.16 7.94
N LYS A 86 37.72 -26.04 6.96
CA LYS A 86 38.95 -25.22 7.00
C LYS A 86 38.96 -24.28 5.80
N PRO A 87 39.78 -23.22 5.79
CA PRO A 87 39.87 -22.32 4.63
C PRO A 87 40.16 -23.00 3.29
N LYS A 88 40.87 -24.12 3.33
CA LYS A 88 41.29 -24.89 2.13
C LYS A 88 40.30 -26.01 1.75
N THR A 89 39.29 -26.30 2.57
CA THR A 89 38.32 -27.34 2.22
C THR A 89 37.39 -26.87 1.12
N SER A 90 36.85 -27.82 0.38
CA SER A 90 35.90 -27.55 -0.71
C SER A 90 34.70 -26.74 -0.25
N ALA A 91 34.23 -25.80 -1.09
CA ALA A 91 32.97 -25.06 -0.89
C ALA A 91 31.75 -25.97 -0.70
N ALA A 92 31.85 -27.25 -1.13
CA ALA A 92 30.80 -28.25 -0.93
C ALA A 92 30.51 -28.53 0.56
N LEU A 93 31.54 -28.46 1.41
CA LEU A 93 31.34 -28.65 2.86
C LEU A 93 30.60 -27.44 3.48
N ASP A 94 30.99 -26.23 3.09
CA ASP A 94 30.27 -25.03 3.52
C ASP A 94 28.81 -25.04 3.01
N PHE A 95 28.59 -25.49 1.79
CA PHE A 95 27.22 -25.65 1.24
C PHE A 95 26.39 -26.63 2.07
N ALA A 96 26.93 -27.81 2.39
CA ALA A 96 26.25 -28.80 3.22
C ALA A 96 25.91 -28.24 4.62
N LEU A 97 26.84 -27.52 5.25
CA LEU A 97 26.62 -26.86 6.53
C LEU A 97 25.54 -25.80 6.42
N GLY A 98 25.54 -24.96 5.38
CA GLY A 98 24.52 -23.96 5.12
C GLY A 98 23.13 -24.56 4.98
N THR A 99 23.02 -25.72 4.30
CA THR A 99 21.77 -26.47 4.13
C THR A 99 21.27 -27.01 5.48
N MET A 100 22.14 -27.55 6.32
CA MET A 100 21.76 -28.02 7.65
C MET A 100 21.30 -26.86 8.56
N TYR A 101 21.96 -25.70 8.52
CA TYR A 101 21.49 -24.53 9.24
C TYR A 101 20.09 -24.07 8.76
N TYR A 102 19.81 -24.17 7.47
CA TYR A 102 18.47 -23.88 6.95
C TYR A 102 17.42 -24.85 7.53
N GLN A 103 17.72 -26.15 7.53
CA GLN A 103 16.83 -27.17 8.11
C GLN A 103 16.53 -26.94 9.60
N LEU A 104 17.51 -26.44 10.34
CA LEU A 104 17.38 -26.05 11.75
C LEU A 104 16.70 -24.70 11.97
N GLY A 105 16.24 -24.02 10.90
CA GLY A 105 15.64 -22.67 10.97
C GLY A 105 16.65 -21.56 11.33
N ARG A 106 17.97 -21.87 11.32
CA ARG A 106 19.04 -20.91 11.63
C ARG A 106 19.41 -20.08 10.41
N LEU A 107 18.43 -19.33 9.87
CA LEU A 107 18.54 -18.68 8.56
C LEU A 107 19.74 -17.74 8.42
N THR A 108 20.08 -16.95 9.45
CA THR A 108 21.23 -16.04 9.41
C THR A 108 22.56 -16.80 9.31
N ARG A 109 22.68 -17.92 10.03
CA ARG A 109 23.89 -18.79 9.91
C ARG A 109 23.96 -19.46 8.56
N SER A 110 22.84 -19.91 8.02
CA SER A 110 22.73 -20.47 6.67
C SER A 110 23.22 -19.48 5.62
N GLU A 111 22.73 -18.23 5.66
CA GLU A 111 23.16 -17.14 4.77
C GLU A 111 24.68 -16.96 4.80
N GLN A 112 25.25 -16.71 6.00
CA GLN A 112 26.70 -16.51 6.19
C GLN A 112 27.53 -17.69 5.68
N THR A 113 27.00 -18.90 5.83
CA THR A 113 27.72 -20.12 5.41
C THR A 113 27.67 -20.30 3.89
N TYR A 114 26.55 -20.02 3.24
CA TYR A 114 26.49 -19.99 1.78
C TYR A 114 27.36 -18.88 1.18
N GLU A 115 27.43 -17.71 1.82
CA GLU A 115 28.36 -16.66 1.40
C GLU A 115 29.84 -17.13 1.47
N LYS A 116 30.22 -17.84 2.53
CA LYS A 116 31.58 -18.45 2.62
C LYS A 116 31.81 -19.48 1.50
N ALA A 117 30.82 -20.31 1.19
CA ALA A 117 30.90 -21.23 0.05
C ALA A 117 31.16 -20.48 -1.26
N LEU A 118 30.45 -19.35 -1.47
CA LEU A 118 30.61 -18.53 -2.67
C LEU A 118 31.92 -17.73 -2.74
N VAL A 119 32.51 -17.40 -1.59
CA VAL A 119 33.88 -16.86 -1.55
C VAL A 119 34.90 -17.89 -2.03
N LYS A 120 34.75 -19.18 -1.64
CA LYS A 120 35.61 -20.27 -2.08
C LYS A 120 35.38 -20.66 -3.54
N PHE A 121 34.13 -20.65 -4.00
CA PHE A 121 33.72 -21.01 -5.35
C PHE A 121 32.63 -20.10 -5.90
N PRO A 122 32.98 -18.99 -6.56
CA PRO A 122 32.01 -17.93 -6.96
C PRO A 122 30.93 -18.37 -7.94
N SER A 123 31.19 -19.39 -8.76
CA SER A 123 30.21 -19.94 -9.72
C SER A 123 29.41 -21.13 -9.15
N PHE A 124 29.41 -21.34 -7.84
CA PHE A 124 28.64 -22.42 -7.22
C PHE A 124 27.14 -22.20 -7.38
N LEU A 125 26.57 -22.81 -8.40
CA LEU A 125 25.16 -22.59 -8.81
C LEU A 125 24.20 -22.86 -7.66
N ARG A 126 24.29 -24.02 -7.00
CA ARG A 126 23.39 -24.42 -5.91
C ARG A 126 23.52 -23.52 -4.69
N ALA A 127 24.75 -23.15 -4.32
CA ALA A 127 24.94 -22.21 -3.21
C ALA A 127 24.30 -20.83 -3.50
N ARG A 128 24.39 -20.35 -4.75
CA ARG A 128 23.72 -19.12 -5.18
C ARG A 128 22.22 -19.24 -5.11
N LYS A 129 21.67 -20.32 -5.64
CA LYS A 129 20.22 -20.60 -5.59
C LYS A 129 19.73 -20.62 -4.15
N ASN A 130 20.36 -21.45 -3.30
CA ASN A 130 19.95 -21.61 -1.90
C ASN A 130 20.13 -20.32 -1.09
N LEU A 131 21.21 -19.57 -1.32
CA LEU A 131 21.38 -18.25 -0.72
C LEU A 131 20.24 -17.31 -1.10
N GLY A 132 19.84 -17.31 -2.37
CA GLY A 132 18.69 -16.53 -2.83
C GLY A 132 17.41 -16.86 -2.07
N PHE A 133 17.11 -18.15 -1.86
CA PHE A 133 15.94 -18.57 -1.08
C PHE A 133 16.05 -18.24 0.41
N VAL A 134 17.23 -18.39 1.01
CA VAL A 134 17.45 -17.99 2.41
C VAL A 134 17.27 -16.49 2.58
N GLN A 135 17.81 -15.69 1.68
CA GLN A 135 17.64 -14.23 1.69
C GLN A 135 16.20 -13.83 1.46
N LEU A 136 15.46 -14.54 0.60
CA LEU A 136 14.02 -14.36 0.44
C LEU A 136 13.27 -14.60 1.76
N SER A 137 13.58 -15.70 2.46
CA SER A 137 13.00 -16.02 3.77
C SER A 137 13.37 -14.98 4.85
N LEU A 138 14.51 -14.31 4.72
CA LEU A 138 14.95 -13.22 5.59
C LEU A 138 14.38 -11.83 5.17
N GLY A 139 13.59 -11.75 4.10
CA GLY A 139 13.07 -10.49 3.55
C GLY A 139 14.12 -9.62 2.84
N LYS A 140 15.32 -10.16 2.56
CA LYS A 140 16.41 -9.46 1.87
C LYS A 140 16.23 -9.52 0.35
N LEU A 141 15.21 -8.86 -0.17
CA LEU A 141 14.71 -9.04 -1.54
C LEU A 141 15.73 -8.69 -2.64
N ASP A 142 16.53 -7.64 -2.47
CA ASP A 142 17.56 -7.27 -3.46
C ASP A 142 18.63 -8.34 -3.56
N GLY A 143 19.17 -8.82 -2.43
CA GLY A 143 20.16 -9.91 -2.40
C GLY A 143 19.60 -11.20 -2.99
N ALA A 144 18.37 -11.56 -2.60
CA ALA A 144 17.66 -12.72 -3.14
C ALA A 144 17.53 -12.63 -4.67
N SER A 145 17.06 -11.49 -5.21
CA SER A 145 16.90 -11.30 -6.66
C SER A 145 18.22 -11.41 -7.41
N GLN A 146 19.31 -10.86 -6.86
CA GLN A 146 20.65 -10.95 -7.48
C GLN A 146 21.18 -12.38 -7.50
N ASN A 147 21.05 -13.10 -6.38
CA ASN A 147 21.55 -14.47 -6.27
C ASN A 147 20.73 -15.45 -7.13
N LEU A 148 19.40 -15.32 -7.16
CA LEU A 148 18.54 -16.12 -8.04
C LEU A 148 18.81 -15.83 -9.52
N ALA A 149 18.90 -14.57 -9.92
CA ALA A 149 19.24 -14.19 -11.29
C ALA A 149 20.61 -14.72 -11.70
N LYS A 150 21.60 -14.69 -10.80
CA LYS A 150 22.92 -15.26 -11.06
C LYS A 150 22.89 -16.78 -11.18
N ALA A 151 22.12 -17.48 -10.32
CA ALA A 151 21.92 -18.92 -10.45
C ALA A 151 21.30 -19.29 -11.81
N ILE A 152 20.26 -18.57 -12.23
CA ILE A 152 19.65 -18.74 -13.55
C ILE A 152 20.66 -18.52 -14.69
N SER A 153 21.50 -17.48 -14.58
CA SER A 153 22.56 -17.23 -15.58
C SER A 153 23.64 -18.32 -15.64
N LEU A 154 23.80 -19.09 -14.55
CA LEU A 154 24.72 -20.24 -14.46
C LEU A 154 24.08 -21.55 -14.95
N GLY A 155 22.82 -21.50 -15.39
CA GLY A 155 22.12 -22.66 -15.96
C GLY A 155 21.05 -23.27 -15.06
N GLU A 156 20.67 -22.60 -13.95
CA GLU A 156 19.47 -23.00 -13.20
C GLU A 156 18.24 -22.73 -14.07
N ALA A 157 17.48 -23.76 -14.33
CA ALA A 157 16.32 -23.67 -15.23
C ALA A 157 15.04 -24.24 -14.58
N ASP A 158 14.89 -24.16 -13.26
CA ASP A 158 13.65 -24.59 -12.61
C ASP A 158 12.61 -23.48 -12.51
N GLY A 159 11.34 -23.87 -12.63
CA GLY A 159 10.22 -22.92 -12.54
C GLY A 159 10.12 -22.21 -11.20
N ILE A 160 10.56 -22.85 -10.12
CA ILE A 160 10.49 -22.34 -8.74
C ILE A 160 11.43 -21.16 -8.55
N SER A 161 12.66 -21.25 -9.08
CA SER A 161 13.65 -20.15 -9.06
C SER A 161 13.11 -18.92 -9.80
N TYR A 162 12.43 -19.13 -10.92
CA TYR A 162 11.79 -18.02 -11.65
C TYR A 162 10.59 -17.42 -10.89
N VAL A 163 9.77 -18.23 -10.22
CA VAL A 163 8.67 -17.73 -9.37
C VAL A 163 9.20 -16.88 -8.22
N ALA A 164 10.24 -17.37 -7.52
CA ALA A 164 10.89 -16.62 -6.44
C ALA A 164 11.51 -15.30 -6.95
N LEU A 165 12.17 -15.33 -8.10
CA LEU A 165 12.71 -14.13 -8.74
C LEU A 165 11.58 -13.14 -9.11
N GLY A 166 10.47 -13.64 -9.66
CA GLY A 166 9.28 -12.86 -9.96
C GLY A 166 8.72 -12.17 -8.72
N TYR A 167 8.61 -12.90 -7.61
CA TYR A 167 8.19 -12.35 -6.33
C TYR A 167 9.13 -11.24 -5.83
N CYS A 168 10.45 -11.47 -5.85
CA CYS A 168 11.42 -10.44 -5.48
C CYS A 168 11.25 -9.18 -6.32
N HIS A 169 11.16 -9.32 -7.64
CA HIS A 169 11.01 -8.18 -8.54
C HIS A 169 9.68 -7.44 -8.31
N LEU A 170 8.58 -8.16 -8.13
CA LEU A 170 7.28 -7.53 -7.88
C LEU A 170 7.28 -6.75 -6.56
N SER A 171 7.83 -7.35 -5.51
CA SER A 171 7.98 -6.72 -4.19
C SER A 171 8.86 -5.46 -4.23
N LEU A 172 9.88 -5.44 -5.09
CA LEU A 172 10.76 -4.29 -5.33
C LEU A 172 10.16 -3.27 -6.33
N GLY A 173 8.92 -3.48 -6.80
CA GLY A 173 8.26 -2.60 -7.76
C GLY A 173 8.77 -2.72 -9.21
N ARG A 174 9.60 -3.72 -9.52
CA ARG A 174 10.16 -4.00 -10.85
C ARG A 174 9.19 -4.87 -11.67
N VAL A 175 8.00 -4.31 -11.98
CA VAL A 175 6.85 -5.09 -12.48
C VAL A 175 7.13 -5.81 -13.79
N VAL A 176 7.82 -5.18 -14.74
CA VAL A 176 8.17 -5.80 -16.04
C VAL A 176 9.09 -7.01 -15.86
N SER A 177 10.11 -6.88 -15.01
CA SER A 177 11.01 -8.00 -14.69
C SER A 177 10.27 -9.13 -13.98
N ALA A 178 9.33 -8.78 -13.09
CA ALA A 178 8.48 -9.74 -12.40
C ALA A 178 7.59 -10.52 -13.38
N GLU A 179 6.94 -9.82 -14.31
CA GLU A 179 6.09 -10.45 -15.34
C GLU A 179 6.89 -11.47 -16.16
N ASN A 180 8.07 -11.08 -16.64
CA ASN A 180 8.93 -11.98 -17.41
C ASN A 180 9.32 -13.23 -16.61
N ALA A 181 9.70 -13.05 -15.35
CA ALA A 181 10.05 -14.14 -14.47
C ALA A 181 8.85 -15.07 -14.21
N TYR A 182 7.66 -14.54 -13.92
CA TYR A 182 6.47 -15.36 -13.73
C TYR A 182 6.05 -16.11 -15.00
N ARG A 183 6.16 -15.49 -16.19
CA ARG A 183 5.88 -16.19 -17.47
C ARG A 183 6.83 -17.35 -17.68
N MET A 184 8.13 -17.18 -17.37
CA MET A 184 9.09 -18.28 -17.41
C MET A 184 8.77 -19.34 -16.36
N GLY A 185 8.38 -18.94 -15.15
CA GLY A 185 7.91 -19.84 -14.10
C GLY A 185 6.73 -20.70 -14.55
N ILE A 186 5.74 -20.11 -15.23
CA ILE A 186 4.57 -20.81 -15.79
C ILE A 186 5.00 -21.76 -16.91
N LEU A 187 5.90 -21.33 -17.80
CA LEU A 187 6.41 -22.17 -18.90
C LEU A 187 7.09 -23.44 -18.39
N LEU A 188 7.89 -23.32 -17.32
CA LEU A 188 8.66 -24.45 -16.76
C LEU A 188 7.83 -25.26 -15.75
N HIS A 189 6.86 -24.65 -15.10
CA HIS A 189 5.97 -25.28 -14.15
C HIS A 189 4.53 -24.78 -14.34
N PRO A 190 3.80 -25.35 -15.33
CA PRO A 190 2.47 -24.86 -15.75
C PRO A 190 1.41 -24.90 -14.64
N GLN A 191 1.57 -25.76 -13.66
CA GLN A 191 0.61 -25.90 -12.54
C GLN A 191 0.89 -24.96 -11.36
N SER A 192 1.96 -24.15 -11.43
CA SER A 192 2.29 -23.21 -10.36
C SER A 192 1.24 -22.12 -10.20
N LEU A 193 0.50 -22.17 -9.10
CA LEU A 193 -0.48 -21.15 -8.73
C LEU A 193 0.21 -19.83 -8.36
N ASP A 194 1.34 -19.91 -7.66
CA ASP A 194 2.11 -18.71 -7.26
C ASP A 194 2.59 -17.94 -8.49
N ALA A 195 3.04 -18.65 -9.54
CA ALA A 195 3.42 -18.01 -10.81
C ALA A 195 2.23 -17.31 -11.48
N ARG A 196 1.07 -17.98 -11.58
CA ARG A 196 -0.14 -17.43 -12.19
C ARG A 196 -0.70 -16.26 -11.39
N ASN A 197 -0.77 -16.39 -10.06
CA ASN A 197 -1.20 -15.32 -9.16
C ASN A 197 -0.25 -14.11 -9.22
N GLY A 198 1.06 -14.36 -9.28
CA GLY A 198 2.06 -13.32 -9.48
C GLY A 198 1.89 -12.58 -10.81
N LEU A 199 1.63 -13.33 -11.90
CA LEU A 199 1.35 -12.73 -13.22
C LEU A 199 0.06 -11.90 -13.19
N VAL A 200 -1.01 -12.39 -12.56
CA VAL A 200 -2.25 -11.60 -12.35
C VAL A 200 -1.95 -10.27 -11.69
N ASN A 201 -1.14 -10.27 -10.60
CA ASN A 201 -0.76 -9.02 -9.91
C ASN A 201 0.05 -8.08 -10.81
N CYS A 202 0.96 -8.60 -11.64
CA CYS A 202 1.68 -7.77 -12.61
C CYS A 202 0.71 -7.11 -13.61
N LEU A 203 -0.25 -7.88 -14.14
CA LEU A 203 -1.24 -7.39 -15.09
C LEU A 203 -2.17 -6.34 -14.46
N LEU A 204 -2.66 -6.57 -13.23
CA LEU A 204 -3.46 -5.58 -12.50
C LEU A 204 -2.66 -4.30 -12.21
N THR A 205 -1.40 -4.43 -11.83
CA THR A 205 -0.52 -3.29 -11.53
C THR A 205 -0.23 -2.44 -12.77
N THR A 206 -0.20 -3.07 -13.95
CA THR A 206 0.01 -2.40 -15.25
C THR A 206 -1.29 -2.03 -15.96
N ASN A 207 -2.43 -2.12 -15.26
CA ASN A 207 -3.78 -1.82 -15.79
C ASN A 207 -4.20 -2.68 -17.00
N ARG A 208 -3.60 -3.85 -17.17
CA ARG A 208 -3.95 -4.81 -18.22
C ARG A 208 -5.09 -5.71 -17.74
N TYR A 209 -6.20 -5.07 -17.38
CA TYR A 209 -7.32 -5.70 -16.70
C TYR A 209 -7.99 -6.81 -17.51
N SER A 210 -8.09 -6.67 -18.84
CA SER A 210 -8.70 -7.69 -19.71
C SER A 210 -7.89 -8.99 -19.73
N GLU A 211 -6.55 -8.88 -19.76
CA GLU A 211 -5.67 -10.04 -19.71
C GLU A 211 -5.69 -10.70 -18.33
N ALA A 212 -5.70 -9.88 -17.26
CA ALA A 212 -5.85 -10.39 -15.90
C ALA A 212 -7.17 -11.15 -15.74
N LEU A 213 -8.28 -10.61 -16.29
CA LEU A 213 -9.59 -11.24 -16.22
C LEU A 213 -9.62 -12.60 -16.93
N ALA A 214 -9.06 -12.70 -18.13
CA ALA A 214 -8.97 -13.95 -18.88
C ALA A 214 -8.20 -15.05 -18.09
N LEU A 215 -7.06 -14.69 -17.50
CA LEU A 215 -6.28 -15.62 -16.69
C LEU A 215 -7.02 -16.01 -15.40
N LEU A 216 -7.74 -15.07 -14.78
CA LEU A 216 -8.53 -15.33 -13.57
C LEU A 216 -9.73 -16.23 -13.86
N ASP A 217 -10.40 -16.06 -14.99
CA ASP A 217 -11.52 -16.92 -15.41
C ASP A 217 -11.03 -18.37 -15.62
N GLU A 218 -9.87 -18.58 -16.26
CA GLU A 218 -9.22 -19.90 -16.39
C GLU A 218 -8.87 -20.51 -15.02
N LEU A 219 -8.33 -19.71 -14.09
CA LEU A 219 -8.01 -20.17 -12.75
C LEU A 219 -9.27 -20.60 -11.96
N LEU A 220 -10.37 -19.86 -12.10
CA LEU A 220 -11.64 -20.14 -11.44
C LEU A 220 -12.35 -21.37 -12.01
N GLU A 221 -12.10 -21.79 -13.26
CA GLU A 221 -12.56 -23.07 -13.78
C GLU A 221 -11.98 -24.25 -12.99
N THR A 222 -10.69 -24.14 -12.61
CA THR A 222 -10.00 -25.19 -11.85
C THR A 222 -10.21 -25.10 -10.35
N LYS A 223 -10.32 -23.86 -9.82
CA LYS A 223 -10.51 -23.55 -8.39
C LYS A 223 -11.65 -22.54 -8.19
N PRO A 224 -12.92 -22.97 -8.31
CA PRO A 224 -14.09 -22.07 -8.28
C PRO A 224 -14.25 -21.27 -6.99
N ASN A 225 -13.62 -21.68 -5.91
CA ASN A 225 -13.76 -21.10 -4.58
C ASN A 225 -12.48 -20.37 -4.11
N ASP A 226 -11.57 -20.04 -5.03
CA ASP A 226 -10.33 -19.38 -4.68
C ASP A 226 -10.56 -17.91 -4.29
N LEU A 227 -10.13 -17.57 -3.07
CA LEU A 227 -10.34 -16.25 -2.49
C LEU A 227 -9.57 -15.16 -3.24
N PHE A 228 -8.31 -15.45 -3.62
CA PHE A 228 -7.46 -14.51 -4.35
C PHE A 228 -8.07 -14.22 -5.73
N CYS A 229 -8.45 -15.27 -6.46
CA CYS A 229 -9.01 -15.13 -7.80
C CYS A 229 -10.29 -14.28 -7.82
N HIS A 230 -11.21 -14.50 -6.89
CA HIS A 230 -12.42 -13.67 -6.81
C HIS A 230 -12.14 -12.21 -6.46
N LYS A 231 -11.20 -11.93 -5.54
CA LYS A 231 -10.81 -10.56 -5.19
C LYS A 231 -10.10 -9.86 -6.36
N ALA A 232 -9.16 -10.55 -7.00
CA ALA A 232 -8.44 -10.04 -8.14
C ALA A 232 -9.38 -9.80 -9.34
N ARG A 233 -10.36 -10.70 -9.54
CA ARG A 233 -11.42 -10.55 -10.55
C ARG A 233 -12.28 -9.32 -10.32
N ALA A 234 -12.68 -9.08 -9.07
CA ALA A 234 -13.41 -7.86 -8.73
C ALA A 234 -12.58 -6.59 -9.04
N SER A 235 -11.28 -6.61 -8.74
CA SER A 235 -10.36 -5.49 -9.05
C SER A 235 -10.20 -5.29 -10.55
N ALA A 236 -10.06 -6.36 -11.34
CA ALA A 236 -9.97 -6.28 -12.80
C ALA A 236 -11.27 -5.71 -13.41
N LEU A 237 -12.42 -6.20 -12.94
CA LEU A 237 -13.74 -5.74 -13.40
C LEU A 237 -13.98 -4.28 -13.06
N GLN A 238 -13.57 -3.84 -11.87
CA GLN A 238 -13.61 -2.43 -11.46
C GLN A 238 -12.73 -1.57 -12.36
N GLY A 239 -11.51 -2.02 -12.67
CA GLY A 239 -10.60 -1.33 -13.59
C GLY A 239 -11.15 -1.21 -15.01
N LEU A 240 -12.03 -2.14 -15.43
CA LEU A 240 -12.77 -2.09 -16.70
C LEU A 240 -14.08 -1.28 -16.65
N GLY A 241 -14.41 -0.69 -15.50
CA GLY A 241 -15.70 0.01 -15.30
C GLY A 241 -16.90 -0.93 -15.18
N ARG A 242 -16.69 -2.24 -15.01
CA ARG A 242 -17.74 -3.26 -14.88
C ARG A 242 -18.11 -3.48 -13.42
N GLU A 243 -18.55 -2.42 -12.74
CA GLU A 243 -18.76 -2.40 -11.29
C GLU A 243 -19.83 -3.41 -10.82
N GLN A 244 -20.89 -3.61 -11.62
CA GLN A 244 -21.93 -4.60 -11.29
C GLN A 244 -21.38 -6.03 -11.24
N ASP A 245 -20.52 -6.40 -12.19
CA ASP A 245 -19.87 -7.70 -12.21
C ASP A 245 -18.87 -7.86 -11.07
N ALA A 246 -18.18 -6.75 -10.69
CA ALA A 246 -17.29 -6.73 -9.54
C ALA A 246 -18.05 -6.98 -8.22
N VAL A 247 -19.25 -6.40 -8.08
CA VAL A 247 -20.15 -6.67 -6.93
C VAL A 247 -20.49 -8.17 -6.88
N ILE A 248 -20.86 -8.79 -8.01
CA ILE A 248 -21.18 -10.22 -8.05
C ILE A 248 -20.00 -11.07 -7.55
N ALA A 249 -18.78 -10.74 -7.97
CA ALA A 249 -17.59 -11.48 -7.54
C ALA A 249 -17.37 -11.41 -6.00
N LEU A 250 -17.50 -10.23 -5.41
CA LEU A 250 -17.36 -10.07 -3.95
C LEU A 250 -18.57 -10.61 -3.18
N GLU A 251 -19.77 -10.49 -3.70
CA GLU A 251 -20.97 -11.08 -3.11
C GLU A 251 -20.90 -12.61 -3.07
N THR A 252 -20.29 -13.24 -4.07
CA THR A 252 -20.02 -14.67 -4.05
C THR A 252 -19.18 -15.05 -2.84
N LEU A 253 -18.08 -14.32 -2.60
CA LEU A 253 -17.24 -14.54 -1.42
C LEU A 253 -17.96 -14.25 -0.11
N ARG A 254 -18.82 -13.22 -0.07
CA ARG A 254 -19.63 -12.89 1.10
C ARG A 254 -20.57 -14.03 1.47
N ARG A 255 -21.29 -14.58 0.49
CA ARG A 255 -22.21 -15.73 0.68
C ARG A 255 -21.49 -16.98 1.15
N MET A 256 -20.23 -17.17 0.71
CA MET A 256 -19.37 -18.27 1.16
C MET A 256 -18.75 -18.01 2.56
N ASN A 257 -19.07 -16.89 3.21
CA ASN A 257 -18.47 -16.43 4.47
C ASN A 257 -16.93 -16.34 4.42
N LYS A 258 -16.37 -16.08 3.22
CA LYS A 258 -14.92 -15.95 2.98
C LYS A 258 -14.46 -14.51 2.78
N LEU A 259 -15.37 -13.54 2.76
CA LEU A 259 -15.03 -12.14 2.57
C LEU A 259 -14.49 -11.55 3.88
N ASP A 260 -13.24 -11.11 3.88
CA ASP A 260 -12.60 -10.45 5.04
C ASP A 260 -13.04 -8.98 5.19
N ALA A 261 -12.48 -8.28 6.18
CA ALA A 261 -12.81 -6.87 6.42
C ALA A 261 -12.45 -5.98 5.22
N ALA A 262 -11.30 -6.24 4.57
CA ALA A 262 -10.86 -5.46 3.42
C ALA A 262 -11.79 -5.65 2.21
N GLY A 263 -12.13 -6.89 1.87
CA GLY A 263 -13.07 -7.18 0.79
C GLY A 263 -14.48 -6.66 1.09
N THR A 264 -14.89 -6.66 2.36
CA THR A 264 -16.20 -6.11 2.76
C THR A 264 -16.24 -4.59 2.62
N LEU A 265 -15.13 -3.87 2.91
CA LEU A 265 -15.01 -2.43 2.61
C LEU A 265 -15.06 -2.20 1.09
N SER A 266 -14.30 -2.98 0.30
CA SER A 266 -14.32 -2.85 -1.16
C SER A 266 -15.71 -3.08 -1.76
N LEU A 267 -16.49 -4.02 -1.20
CA LEU A 267 -17.88 -4.21 -1.59
C LEU A 267 -18.73 -2.97 -1.26
N GLY A 268 -18.50 -2.36 -0.10
CA GLY A 268 -19.13 -1.08 0.28
C GLY A 268 -18.77 0.05 -0.69
N ASP A 269 -17.50 0.12 -1.13
CA ASP A 269 -17.05 1.11 -2.12
C ASP A 269 -17.73 0.91 -3.48
N LEU A 270 -17.88 -0.35 -3.92
CA LEU A 270 -18.60 -0.67 -5.16
C LEU A 270 -20.08 -0.29 -5.07
N TYR A 271 -20.75 -0.61 -3.97
CA TYR A 271 -22.14 -0.17 -3.76
C TYR A 271 -22.25 1.36 -3.72
N HIS A 272 -21.27 2.02 -3.11
CA HIS A 272 -21.20 3.49 -3.10
C HIS A 272 -21.10 4.07 -4.52
N ASN A 273 -20.23 3.51 -5.36
CA ASN A 273 -20.06 3.93 -6.75
C ASN A 273 -21.36 3.75 -7.55
N LEU A 274 -22.08 2.66 -7.32
CA LEU A 274 -23.37 2.37 -7.94
C LEU A 274 -24.54 3.21 -7.37
N GLY A 275 -24.30 4.06 -6.36
CA GLY A 275 -25.34 4.88 -5.73
C GLY A 275 -26.21 4.12 -4.73
N LEU A 276 -25.86 2.88 -4.37
CA LEU A 276 -26.60 2.01 -3.44
C LEU A 276 -26.18 2.31 -1.99
N ASN A 277 -26.50 3.50 -1.50
CA ASN A 277 -25.99 4.06 -0.25
C ASN A 277 -26.29 3.21 0.99
N GLU A 278 -27.47 2.59 1.06
CA GLU A 278 -27.85 1.73 2.20
C GLU A 278 -26.98 0.45 2.24
N LEU A 279 -26.77 -0.19 1.10
CA LEU A 279 -25.92 -1.38 0.99
C LEU A 279 -24.44 -1.04 1.25
N SER A 280 -24.01 0.14 0.81
CA SER A 280 -22.69 0.67 1.08
C SER A 280 -22.47 0.83 2.59
N LEU A 281 -23.35 1.54 3.29
CA LEU A 281 -23.27 1.72 4.73
C LEU A 281 -23.30 0.38 5.48
N ALA A 282 -24.22 -0.52 5.11
CA ALA A 282 -24.32 -1.83 5.72
C ALA A 282 -23.02 -2.64 5.56
N SER A 283 -22.40 -2.58 4.38
CA SER A 283 -21.11 -3.24 4.13
C SER A 283 -19.97 -2.63 4.96
N TYR A 284 -19.93 -1.30 5.08
CA TYR A 284 -18.94 -0.62 5.92
C TYR A 284 -19.10 -0.98 7.41
N GLN A 285 -20.32 -1.05 7.91
CA GLN A 285 -20.62 -1.48 9.28
C GLN A 285 -20.24 -2.95 9.51
N GLN A 286 -20.53 -3.83 8.54
CA GLN A 286 -20.11 -5.24 8.60
C GLN A 286 -18.59 -5.38 8.63
N ALA A 287 -17.85 -4.58 7.85
CA ALA A 287 -16.40 -4.58 7.85
C ALA A 287 -15.83 -4.15 9.21
N LEU A 288 -16.41 -3.13 9.82
CA LEU A 288 -16.05 -2.65 11.15
C LEU A 288 -16.32 -3.69 12.25
N ALA A 289 -17.37 -4.49 12.10
CA ALA A 289 -17.74 -5.55 13.06
C ALA A 289 -16.86 -6.81 12.99
N LYS A 290 -16.06 -6.99 11.91
CA LYS A 290 -15.21 -8.19 11.78
C LYS A 290 -14.08 -8.21 12.82
N LYS A 291 -13.65 -9.43 13.23
CA LYS A 291 -12.58 -9.62 14.23
C LYS A 291 -11.24 -9.00 13.78
N GLN A 292 -10.88 -9.22 12.51
CA GLN A 292 -9.67 -8.65 11.93
C GLN A 292 -9.89 -7.17 11.62
N LYS A 293 -9.27 -6.31 12.39
CA LYS A 293 -9.36 -4.86 12.19
C LYS A 293 -8.36 -4.38 11.14
N LEU A 294 -8.81 -3.45 10.32
CA LEU A 294 -7.96 -2.67 9.42
C LEU A 294 -7.49 -1.41 10.13
N SER A 295 -6.57 -0.65 9.52
CA SER A 295 -6.21 0.67 10.02
C SER A 295 -7.43 1.59 10.04
N LEU A 296 -7.49 2.47 11.03
CA LEU A 296 -8.59 3.41 11.19
C LEU A 296 -8.77 4.27 9.94
N SER A 297 -7.68 4.72 9.32
CA SER A 297 -7.70 5.52 8.09
C SER A 297 -8.47 4.87 6.93
N ARG A 298 -8.53 3.53 6.86
CA ARG A 298 -9.34 2.83 5.86
C ARG A 298 -10.83 2.97 6.12
N TYR A 299 -11.25 2.93 7.38
CA TYR A 299 -12.65 3.16 7.76
C TYR A 299 -13.02 4.64 7.64
N ALA A 300 -12.11 5.56 8.01
CA ALA A 300 -12.31 6.99 7.84
C ALA A 300 -12.53 7.38 6.37
N ARG A 301 -11.79 6.77 5.44
CA ARG A 301 -12.03 6.96 3.99
C ARG A 301 -13.42 6.55 3.55
N ALA A 302 -13.94 5.43 4.07
CA ALA A 302 -15.31 5.01 3.78
C ALA A 302 -16.35 6.02 4.31
N ALA A 303 -16.15 6.55 5.53
CA ALA A 303 -16.96 7.64 6.07
C ALA A 303 -16.91 8.90 5.19
N LYS A 304 -15.70 9.29 4.76
CA LYS A 304 -15.47 10.44 3.86
C LYS A 304 -16.17 10.25 2.51
N ALA A 305 -16.17 9.04 1.96
CA ALA A 305 -16.90 8.75 0.72
C ALA A 305 -18.41 9.00 0.86
N LEU A 306 -19.02 8.54 1.95
CA LEU A 306 -20.46 8.81 2.24
C LEU A 306 -20.73 10.31 2.38
N ILE A 307 -19.86 11.04 3.08
CA ILE A 307 -19.99 12.49 3.29
C ILE A 307 -19.90 13.26 1.97
N ASN A 308 -18.92 12.93 1.13
CA ASN A 308 -18.70 13.60 -0.16
C ASN A 308 -19.88 13.46 -1.13
N ARG A 309 -20.67 12.39 -1.02
CA ARG A 309 -21.92 12.22 -1.79
C ARG A 309 -23.15 12.82 -1.14
N GLY A 310 -22.99 13.56 -0.04
CA GLY A 310 -24.10 14.18 0.66
C GLY A 310 -24.88 13.26 1.60
N SER A 311 -24.43 12.02 1.81
CA SER A 311 -25.01 11.08 2.78
C SER A 311 -24.53 11.41 4.21
N TYR A 312 -24.70 12.68 4.62
CA TYR A 312 -24.16 13.22 5.87
C TYR A 312 -24.59 12.44 7.11
N GLY A 313 -25.86 12.04 7.18
CA GLY A 313 -26.39 11.27 8.32
C GLY A 313 -25.73 9.89 8.44
N ALA A 314 -25.58 9.18 7.32
CA ALA A 314 -24.91 7.88 7.26
C ALA A 314 -23.42 8.00 7.59
N GLY A 315 -22.73 8.98 7.00
CA GLY A 315 -21.32 9.25 7.27
C GLY A 315 -21.06 9.58 8.73
N PHE A 316 -21.90 10.44 9.34
CA PHE A 316 -21.77 10.80 10.75
C PHE A 316 -21.98 9.60 11.67
N LYS A 317 -23.06 8.83 11.46
CA LYS A 317 -23.34 7.62 12.23
C LYS A 317 -22.17 6.62 12.15
N TYR A 318 -21.61 6.46 10.96
CA TYR A 318 -20.48 5.55 10.78
C TYR A 318 -19.20 6.05 11.48
N LEU A 319 -18.95 7.38 11.52
CA LEU A 319 -17.86 7.96 12.30
C LEU A 319 -18.02 7.69 13.80
N GLU A 320 -19.23 7.79 14.35
CA GLU A 320 -19.51 7.46 15.76
C GLU A 320 -19.25 5.97 16.05
N GLU A 321 -19.64 5.08 15.13
CA GLU A 321 -19.39 3.64 15.26
C GLU A 321 -17.88 3.32 15.20
N ILE A 322 -17.11 4.00 14.35
CA ILE A 322 -15.64 3.89 14.31
C ILE A 322 -15.06 4.31 15.66
N GLN A 323 -15.44 5.47 16.19
CA GLN A 323 -14.96 5.94 17.48
C GLN A 323 -15.28 4.95 18.61
N LYS A 324 -16.52 4.45 18.65
CA LYS A 324 -16.93 3.46 19.65
C LYS A 324 -16.13 2.15 19.54
N THR A 325 -15.79 1.74 18.32
CA THR A 325 -15.10 0.45 18.06
C THR A 325 -13.63 0.51 18.45
N PHE A 326 -12.97 1.63 18.15
CA PHE A 326 -11.54 1.82 18.41
C PHE A 326 -11.26 2.40 19.82
N GLY A 327 -12.25 3.05 20.44
CA GLY A 327 -12.11 3.67 21.76
C GLY A 327 -10.98 4.72 21.76
N ASN A 328 -10.05 4.59 22.70
CA ASN A 328 -8.87 5.45 22.80
C ASN A 328 -7.62 4.83 22.12
N GLY A 329 -7.79 3.79 21.35
CA GLY A 329 -6.68 2.98 20.77
C GLY A 329 -6.16 3.49 19.41
N TYR A 330 -6.44 4.74 19.03
CA TYR A 330 -5.97 5.30 17.76
C TYR A 330 -4.90 6.39 17.97
N SER A 331 -4.14 6.67 16.91
CA SER A 331 -3.11 7.70 16.94
C SER A 331 -3.72 9.11 17.05
N LYS A 332 -2.91 10.10 17.41
CA LYS A 332 -3.36 11.50 17.44
C LYS A 332 -3.80 12.00 16.05
N ASP A 333 -3.14 11.51 15.00
CA ASP A 333 -3.47 11.89 13.62
C ASP A 333 -4.78 11.27 13.17
N ASP A 334 -5.07 10.02 13.55
CA ASP A 334 -6.36 9.38 13.28
C ASP A 334 -7.51 10.10 14.04
N GLU A 335 -7.28 10.52 15.29
CA GLU A 335 -8.25 11.31 16.06
C GLU A 335 -8.55 12.62 15.35
N ARG A 336 -7.50 13.31 14.89
CA ARG A 336 -7.60 14.55 14.12
C ARG A 336 -8.45 14.35 12.87
N GLU A 337 -8.16 13.29 12.06
CA GLU A 337 -8.90 13.01 10.82
C GLU A 337 -10.40 12.81 11.08
N ILE A 338 -10.76 12.00 12.08
CA ILE A 338 -12.17 11.77 12.44
C ILE A 338 -12.85 13.06 12.89
N ARG A 339 -12.19 13.86 13.75
CA ARG A 339 -12.72 15.12 14.23
C ARG A 339 -12.97 16.11 13.11
N MET A 340 -12.05 16.22 12.15
CA MET A 340 -12.22 17.06 10.98
C MET A 340 -13.40 16.62 10.11
N LEU A 341 -13.55 15.31 9.85
CA LEU A 341 -14.73 14.78 9.12
C LEU A 341 -16.05 15.05 9.86
N GLN A 342 -16.07 14.95 11.18
CA GLN A 342 -17.25 15.31 11.98
C GLN A 342 -17.58 16.80 11.85
N ALA A 343 -16.57 17.67 11.89
CA ALA A 343 -16.76 19.10 11.70
C ALA A 343 -17.32 19.42 10.30
N GLU A 344 -16.81 18.77 9.24
CA GLU A 344 -17.33 18.90 7.87
C GLU A 344 -18.83 18.56 7.80
N VAL A 345 -19.23 17.43 8.39
CA VAL A 345 -20.64 17.02 8.43
C VAL A 345 -21.48 18.06 9.17
N ARG A 346 -21.00 18.58 10.29
CA ARG A 346 -21.73 19.61 11.05
C ARG A 346 -21.88 20.90 10.26
N ILE A 347 -20.86 21.32 9.50
CA ILE A 347 -20.96 22.47 8.59
C ILE A 347 -22.00 22.20 7.51
N ALA A 348 -21.92 21.05 6.83
CA ALA A 348 -22.81 20.68 5.74
C ALA A 348 -24.28 20.55 6.18
N THR A 349 -24.52 20.18 7.43
CA THR A 349 -25.88 20.06 8.03
C THR A 349 -26.33 21.33 8.75
N GLY A 350 -25.63 22.46 8.60
CA GLY A 350 -25.99 23.76 9.17
C GLY A 350 -25.67 23.92 10.66
N LYS A 351 -25.06 22.92 11.31
CA LYS A 351 -24.70 22.91 12.74
C LYS A 351 -23.36 23.59 13.00
N ARG A 352 -23.21 24.85 12.56
CA ARG A 352 -21.93 25.58 12.56
C ARG A 352 -21.33 25.78 13.95
N GLU A 353 -22.15 25.93 14.99
CA GLU A 353 -21.70 26.07 16.36
C GLU A 353 -21.02 24.82 16.89
N GLU A 354 -21.59 23.64 16.58
CA GLU A 354 -21.01 22.36 16.95
C GLU A 354 -19.69 22.11 16.18
N ALA A 355 -19.68 22.47 14.89
CA ALA A 355 -18.46 22.38 14.07
C ALA A 355 -17.34 23.26 14.63
N ALA A 356 -17.65 24.51 15.00
CA ALA A 356 -16.67 25.43 15.55
C ALA A 356 -16.03 24.89 16.86
N LYS A 357 -16.81 24.25 17.74
CA LYS A 357 -16.29 23.62 18.95
C LYS A 357 -15.32 22.49 18.62
N ILE A 358 -15.70 21.61 17.70
CA ILE A 358 -14.84 20.48 17.28
C ILE A 358 -13.52 20.99 16.68
N ILE A 359 -13.57 22.01 15.82
CA ILE A 359 -12.40 22.59 15.17
C ILE A 359 -11.48 23.25 16.19
N GLU A 360 -12.02 23.94 17.20
CA GLU A 360 -11.21 24.52 18.27
C GLU A 360 -10.51 23.44 19.13
N GLU A 361 -11.17 22.31 19.41
CA GLU A 361 -10.53 21.16 20.08
C GLU A 361 -9.35 20.62 19.24
N VAL A 362 -9.51 20.54 17.90
CA VAL A 362 -8.44 20.13 17.01
C VAL A 362 -7.27 21.12 17.06
N ILE A 363 -7.55 22.44 16.99
CA ILE A 363 -6.52 23.49 17.02
C ILE A 363 -5.78 23.50 18.38
N GLN A 364 -6.46 23.19 19.49
CA GLN A 364 -5.82 23.08 20.80
C GLN A 364 -4.81 21.92 20.86
N LYS A 365 -5.15 20.76 20.27
CA LYS A 365 -4.28 19.58 20.23
C LYS A 365 -3.21 19.67 19.13
N HIS A 366 -3.53 20.32 18.02
CA HIS A 366 -2.71 20.47 16.81
C HIS A 366 -2.62 21.95 16.38
N PRO A 367 -1.83 22.77 17.07
CA PRO A 367 -1.80 24.22 16.85
C PRO A 367 -1.34 24.66 15.45
N LEU A 368 -0.65 23.79 14.73
CA LEU A 368 -0.15 24.00 13.36
C LEU A 368 -0.98 23.29 12.30
N ASP A 369 -2.20 22.89 12.62
CA ASP A 369 -3.13 22.31 11.64
C ASP A 369 -3.70 23.38 10.73
N GLY A 370 -3.14 23.51 9.53
CA GLY A 370 -3.54 24.54 8.56
C GLY A 370 -4.98 24.39 8.08
N GLU A 371 -5.48 23.16 7.93
CA GLU A 371 -6.88 22.90 7.52
C GLU A 371 -7.86 23.35 8.60
N ALA A 372 -7.62 22.99 9.86
CA ALA A 372 -8.43 23.41 10.99
C ALA A 372 -8.40 24.95 11.18
N LEU A 373 -7.21 25.56 11.02
CA LEU A 373 -7.07 27.02 11.08
C LEU A 373 -7.89 27.71 9.98
N LEU A 374 -7.83 27.25 8.73
CA LEU A 374 -8.62 27.81 7.63
C LEU A 374 -10.11 27.64 7.84
N LEU A 375 -10.57 26.46 8.30
CA LEU A 375 -11.98 26.21 8.58
C LEU A 375 -12.48 27.10 9.73
N SER A 376 -11.70 27.24 10.83
CA SER A 376 -12.01 28.14 11.93
C SER A 376 -12.12 29.59 11.46
N ALA A 377 -11.20 30.04 10.60
CA ALA A 377 -11.22 31.39 10.05
C ALA A 377 -12.44 31.65 9.17
N ARG A 378 -12.83 30.71 8.30
CA ARG A 378 -14.03 30.80 7.47
C ARG A 378 -15.30 30.88 8.30
N LEU A 379 -15.44 30.04 9.33
CA LEU A 379 -16.60 30.08 10.23
C LEU A 379 -16.67 31.40 11.03
N ALA A 380 -15.51 31.94 11.47
CA ALA A 380 -15.44 33.23 12.11
C ALA A 380 -15.84 34.37 11.14
N THR A 381 -15.43 34.30 9.88
CA THR A 381 -15.81 35.24 8.82
C THR A 381 -17.34 35.24 8.60
N GLU A 382 -17.97 34.06 8.55
CA GLU A 382 -19.42 33.94 8.42
C GLU A 382 -20.19 34.58 9.60
N LYS A 383 -19.58 34.58 10.79
CA LYS A 383 -20.11 35.23 12.01
C LYS A 383 -19.77 36.71 12.12
N LEU A 384 -19.06 37.26 11.13
CA LEU A 384 -18.56 38.64 11.13
C LEU A 384 -17.52 38.92 12.24
N ASP A 385 -16.94 37.89 12.85
CA ASP A 385 -15.82 37.97 13.79
C ASP A 385 -14.50 38.07 13.01
N TYR A 386 -14.31 39.26 12.40
CA TYR A 386 -13.18 39.52 11.51
C TYR A 386 -11.82 39.48 12.26
N ALA A 387 -11.81 39.88 13.54
CA ALA A 387 -10.59 39.85 14.33
C ALA A 387 -10.07 38.42 14.53
N ARG A 388 -10.96 37.51 14.91
CA ARG A 388 -10.64 36.09 15.08
C ARG A 388 -10.30 35.45 13.73
N ALA A 389 -11.02 35.77 12.68
CA ALA A 389 -10.77 35.25 11.34
C ALA A 389 -9.37 35.66 10.85
N ALA A 390 -9.00 36.94 10.95
CA ALA A 390 -7.69 37.44 10.56
C ALA A 390 -6.54 36.70 11.29
N LEU A 391 -6.63 36.58 12.61
CA LEU A 391 -5.63 35.87 13.40
C LEU A 391 -5.44 34.40 12.92
N ARG A 392 -6.53 33.72 12.59
CA ARG A 392 -6.48 32.32 12.10
C ARG A 392 -5.89 32.23 10.70
N PHE A 393 -6.26 33.14 9.79
CA PHE A 393 -5.68 33.22 8.45
C PHE A 393 -4.19 33.53 8.50
N GLU A 394 -3.76 34.48 9.32
CA GLU A 394 -2.34 34.80 9.48
C GLU A 394 -1.51 33.61 10.00
N ARG A 395 -2.08 32.83 10.94
CA ARG A 395 -1.42 31.61 11.42
C ARG A 395 -1.34 30.56 10.33
N ALA A 396 -2.41 30.35 9.55
CA ALA A 396 -2.41 29.42 8.44
C ALA A 396 -1.44 29.84 7.33
N ALA A 397 -1.30 31.15 7.07
CA ALA A 397 -0.37 31.70 6.08
C ALA A 397 1.12 31.53 6.44
N LYS A 398 1.44 31.18 7.69
CA LYS A 398 2.82 30.81 8.10
C LYS A 398 3.18 29.37 7.74
N LEU A 399 2.22 28.57 7.28
CA LEU A 399 2.41 27.19 6.87
C LEU A 399 2.53 27.15 5.33
N PRO A 400 3.67 26.72 4.76
CA PRO A 400 3.92 26.84 3.31
C PRO A 400 2.83 26.21 2.44
N GLU A 401 2.28 25.07 2.86
CA GLU A 401 1.23 24.33 2.13
C GLU A 401 -0.11 25.09 2.11
N PHE A 402 -0.36 25.96 3.08
CA PHE A 402 -1.62 26.68 3.27
C PHE A 402 -1.50 28.17 2.96
N GLU A 403 -0.29 28.70 2.75
CA GLU A 403 -0.01 30.12 2.63
C GLU A 403 -0.88 30.79 1.55
N VAL A 404 -0.85 30.28 0.33
CA VAL A 404 -1.58 30.88 -0.80
C VAL A 404 -3.11 30.85 -0.53
N THR A 405 -3.62 29.72 -0.02
CA THR A 405 -5.05 29.59 0.29
C THR A 405 -5.46 30.55 1.40
N ALA A 406 -4.66 30.66 2.44
CA ALA A 406 -4.92 31.56 3.56
C ALA A 406 -4.94 33.04 3.13
N LEU A 407 -3.98 33.45 2.29
CA LEU A 407 -3.93 34.82 1.75
C LEU A 407 -5.15 35.14 0.91
N ILE A 408 -5.59 34.22 0.05
CA ILE A 408 -6.77 34.44 -0.80
C ILE A 408 -8.05 34.51 0.04
N ASP A 409 -8.24 33.61 1.01
CA ASP A 409 -9.44 33.61 1.85
C ASP A 409 -9.48 34.79 2.82
N HIS A 410 -8.32 35.19 3.35
CA HIS A 410 -8.18 36.41 4.16
C HIS A 410 -8.54 37.66 3.34
N ALA A 411 -8.04 37.77 2.11
CA ALA A 411 -8.41 38.85 1.22
C ALA A 411 -9.93 38.89 0.94
N ARG A 412 -10.58 37.74 0.74
CA ARG A 412 -12.05 37.67 0.59
C ARG A 412 -12.78 38.19 1.82
N MET A 413 -12.30 37.83 3.00
CA MET A 413 -12.86 38.35 4.26
C MET A 413 -12.73 39.87 4.33
N LEU A 414 -11.54 40.43 4.01
CA LEU A 414 -11.30 41.86 4.03
C LEU A 414 -12.15 42.62 3.00
N VAL A 415 -12.41 42.05 1.84
CA VAL A 415 -13.39 42.60 0.88
C VAL A 415 -14.77 42.68 1.49
N GLY A 416 -15.21 41.67 2.22
CA GLY A 416 -16.46 41.69 2.99
C GLY A 416 -16.48 42.77 4.06
N ALA A 417 -15.35 43.03 4.70
CA ALA A 417 -15.14 44.13 5.66
C ALA A 417 -14.90 45.49 5.01
N LYS A 418 -14.89 45.61 3.67
CA LYS A 418 -14.61 46.80 2.86
C LYS A 418 -13.18 47.34 2.98
N ASP A 419 -12.24 46.55 3.48
CA ASP A 419 -10.82 46.92 3.48
C ASP A 419 -10.16 46.44 2.19
N TYR A 420 -10.40 47.18 1.13
CA TYR A 420 -9.93 46.85 -0.22
C TYR A 420 -8.43 46.99 -0.37
N GLN A 421 -7.76 47.88 0.42
CA GLN A 421 -6.32 48.07 0.34
C GLN A 421 -5.60 46.80 0.87
N GLN A 422 -5.89 46.39 2.09
CA GLN A 422 -5.25 45.19 2.64
C GLN A 422 -5.61 43.93 1.82
N ALA A 423 -6.83 43.84 1.29
CA ALA A 423 -7.23 42.75 0.42
C ALA A 423 -6.37 42.69 -0.86
N SER A 424 -6.07 43.86 -1.47
CA SER A 424 -5.19 43.93 -2.64
C SER A 424 -3.78 43.42 -2.32
N ASP A 425 -3.19 43.91 -1.21
CA ASP A 425 -1.82 43.57 -0.81
C ASP A 425 -1.68 42.02 -0.60
N LEU A 426 -2.67 41.40 0.02
CA LEU A 426 -2.67 39.92 0.22
C LEU A 426 -2.82 39.14 -1.10
N LEU A 427 -3.67 39.64 -2.03
CA LEU A 427 -3.83 39.01 -3.34
C LEU A 427 -2.59 39.15 -4.22
N GLU A 428 -1.89 40.28 -4.14
CA GLU A 428 -0.59 40.50 -4.82
C GLU A 428 0.43 39.48 -4.32
N ARG A 429 0.56 39.34 -3.00
CA ARG A 429 1.43 38.33 -2.39
C ARG A 429 1.07 36.91 -2.82
N ALA A 430 -0.23 36.56 -2.81
CA ALA A 430 -0.70 35.25 -3.27
C ALA A 430 -0.34 35.01 -4.75
N GLN A 431 -0.45 36.05 -5.60
CA GLN A 431 -0.14 35.99 -7.02
C GLN A 431 1.35 35.86 -7.30
N ILE A 432 2.22 36.46 -6.45
CA ILE A 432 3.69 36.27 -6.52
C ILE A 432 4.07 34.83 -6.18
N LEU A 433 3.47 34.26 -5.13
CA LEU A 433 3.78 32.90 -4.67
C LEU A 433 3.27 31.84 -5.64
N SER A 434 2.07 32.02 -6.19
CA SER A 434 1.44 31.06 -7.10
C SER A 434 0.55 31.81 -8.10
N PRO A 435 1.07 32.14 -9.30
CA PRO A 435 0.31 32.84 -10.33
C PRO A 435 -0.92 32.08 -10.78
N GLN A 436 -2.12 32.67 -10.58
CA GLN A 436 -3.40 32.08 -10.96
C GLN A 436 -4.25 33.08 -11.73
N PRO A 437 -4.74 32.76 -12.95
CA PRO A 437 -5.57 33.69 -13.74
C PRO A 437 -6.85 34.17 -13.03
N ARG A 438 -7.43 33.34 -12.15
CA ARG A 438 -8.60 33.70 -11.34
C ARG A 438 -8.24 34.76 -10.28
N VAL A 439 -7.12 34.59 -9.60
CA VAL A 439 -6.64 35.53 -8.58
C VAL A 439 -6.23 36.86 -9.22
N ALA A 440 -5.58 36.84 -10.38
CA ALA A 440 -5.23 38.06 -11.12
C ALA A 440 -6.49 38.87 -11.52
N ARG A 441 -7.53 38.20 -12.00
CA ARG A 441 -8.82 38.87 -12.32
C ARG A 441 -9.49 39.43 -11.07
N TYR A 442 -9.45 38.72 -9.97
CA TYR A 442 -10.03 39.15 -8.70
C TYR A 442 -9.25 40.36 -8.16
N LEU A 443 -7.92 40.32 -8.15
CA LEU A 443 -7.05 41.45 -7.77
C LEU A 443 -7.37 42.70 -8.59
N LYS A 444 -7.51 42.58 -9.92
CA LYS A 444 -7.88 43.70 -10.78
C LYS A 444 -9.23 44.33 -10.39
N ALA A 445 -10.20 43.50 -10.08
CA ALA A 445 -11.54 43.96 -9.63
C ALA A 445 -11.45 44.71 -8.29
N ILE A 446 -10.67 44.18 -7.32
CA ILE A 446 -10.50 44.81 -6.01
C ILE A 446 -9.76 46.14 -6.14
N ASN A 447 -8.72 46.22 -6.99
CA ASN A 447 -8.00 47.49 -7.26
C ASN A 447 -8.92 48.58 -7.82
N ASN A 448 -9.86 48.20 -8.71
CA ASN A 448 -10.86 49.13 -9.22
C ASN A 448 -11.83 49.63 -8.10
N LEU A 449 -12.27 48.75 -7.21
CA LEU A 449 -13.11 49.09 -6.04
C LEU A 449 -12.34 50.04 -5.09
N ASN A 450 -11.09 49.76 -4.81
CA ASN A 450 -10.20 50.60 -3.98
C ASN A 450 -10.07 52.00 -4.53
N LEU A 451 -9.84 52.12 -5.84
CA LEU A 451 -9.77 53.43 -6.53
C LEU A 451 -11.10 54.18 -6.47
N SER A 452 -12.25 53.51 -6.61
CA SER A 452 -13.55 54.12 -6.53
C SER A 452 -13.90 54.57 -5.10
N ALA A 453 -13.54 53.78 -4.09
CA ALA A 453 -13.74 54.13 -2.68
C ALA A 453 -12.91 55.39 -2.27
N ARG A 454 -11.69 55.52 -2.79
CA ARG A 454 -10.84 56.67 -2.53
C ARG A 454 -11.32 57.99 -3.22
N LYS A 455 -12.12 57.85 -4.29
CA LYS A 455 -12.71 59.05 -4.98
C LYS A 455 -14.03 59.52 -4.33
N SER A 456 -14.62 58.71 -3.49
CA SER A 456 -15.87 59.01 -2.78
C SER A 456 -15.69 59.51 -1.35
N LEU A 457 -14.42 59.59 -0.88
CA LEU A 457 -13.99 60.26 0.35
C LEU A 457 -13.41 61.65 0.01
#